data_0c6172ef96fe03a4a7acba38afe53ce1
#
_entry.id   0c6172ef96fe03a4a7acba38afe53ce1
#
_cell.length_a   1.000
_cell.length_b   1.000
_cell.length_c   1.000
_cell.angle_alpha   90.00
_cell.angle_beta   90.00
_cell.angle_gamma   90.00
#
_symmetry.space_group_name_H-M   'P 1'
#
loop_
_entity.id
_entity.type
_entity.pdbx_description
1 polymer ?
#
loop_
_entity_poly.entity_id
_entity_poly.type
_entity_poly.pdbx_seq_one_letter_code
_entity_poly.pdbx_strand_id
1 'polypeptide(L)'
;MNNQHKTGRFAIVASAYAQEAQPATWADVKSLMMSDQVNQIAAAIRSLSPQDAEYEDKKNNLKKQLPCITVHACAFRDGKRKNDAAIDNGLASVDIDHLTPDEGKQLLSQLTPELCNAHGIVLVSRSISTLGVWMLCQRAENESIVTTQLRVSQLLNSLVAGIHTKVDKATKDMARLRFLTPWDYI
;
A
#
# COMPACT_ATOMS: atom_id res chain seq x y z
N MET A 1 -5.36 -32.87 13.60
CA MET A 1 -5.15 -31.48 14.04
C MET A 1 -5.65 -30.57 12.94
N ASN A 2 -6.80 -29.92 13.13
CA ASN A 2 -7.40 -29.05 12.13
C ASN A 2 -6.62 -27.75 12.03
N ASN A 3 -5.75 -27.63 11.03
CA ASN A 3 -5.28 -26.34 10.58
C ASN A 3 -6.45 -25.62 9.89
N GLN A 4 -7.27 -24.91 10.67
CA GLN A 4 -8.09 -23.84 10.11
C GLN A 4 -7.09 -22.82 9.51
N HIS A 5 -6.90 -22.87 8.20
CA HIS A 5 -6.23 -21.78 7.48
C HIS A 5 -6.97 -20.50 7.84
N LYS A 6 -6.35 -19.67 8.68
CA LYS A 6 -6.76 -18.28 8.78
C LYS A 6 -6.76 -17.75 7.35
N THR A 7 -7.94 -17.56 6.79
CA THR A 7 -8.09 -16.92 5.49
C THR A 7 -7.69 -15.47 5.66
N GLY A 8 -6.39 -15.22 5.58
CA GLY A 8 -5.84 -13.88 5.64
C GLY A 8 -6.26 -13.11 4.39
N ARG A 9 -6.53 -11.84 4.51
CA ARG A 9 -6.81 -10.96 3.37
C ARG A 9 -5.51 -10.45 2.72
N PHE A 10 -4.38 -10.60 3.41
CA PHE A 10 -3.05 -10.15 3.00
C PHE A 10 -2.03 -11.25 3.25
N ALA A 11 -0.85 -11.11 2.65
CA ALA A 11 0.32 -11.79 3.15
C ALA A 11 1.33 -10.75 3.66
N ILE A 12 1.88 -10.98 4.85
CA ILE A 12 2.91 -10.14 5.48
C ILE A 12 4.29 -10.69 5.12
N VAL A 13 5.21 -9.78 4.85
CA VAL A 13 6.65 -10.03 4.64
C VAL A 13 7.41 -9.17 5.64
N ALA A 14 8.40 -9.74 6.33
CA ALA A 14 9.12 -9.05 7.39
C ALA A 14 9.89 -7.80 6.90
N SER A 15 10.32 -7.78 5.64
CA SER A 15 10.99 -6.66 4.99
C SER A 15 10.96 -6.83 3.48
N ALA A 16 11.36 -5.81 2.72
CA ALA A 16 11.44 -5.93 1.26
C ALA A 16 12.42 -7.01 0.76
N TYR A 17 13.38 -7.39 1.59
CA TYR A 17 14.36 -8.43 1.27
C TYR A 17 13.86 -9.85 1.55
N ALA A 18 12.86 -10.00 2.44
CA ALA A 18 12.34 -11.31 2.81
C ALA A 18 11.58 -11.96 1.65
N GLN A 19 11.81 -13.24 1.44
CA GLN A 19 11.11 -14.06 0.44
C GLN A 19 9.91 -14.77 1.07
N GLU A 20 9.96 -15.08 2.36
CA GLU A 20 8.89 -15.74 3.07
C GLU A 20 7.73 -14.77 3.32
N ALA A 21 6.53 -15.24 3.03
CA ALA A 21 5.31 -14.48 3.20
C ALA A 21 4.28 -15.31 3.98
N GLN A 22 3.65 -14.72 4.98
CA GLN A 22 2.70 -15.39 5.85
C GLN A 22 1.31 -14.78 5.68
N PRO A 23 0.25 -15.59 5.52
CA PRO A 23 -1.13 -15.11 5.51
C PRO A 23 -1.43 -14.29 6.76
N ALA A 24 -2.11 -13.16 6.59
CA ALA A 24 -2.40 -12.23 7.67
C ALA A 24 -3.79 -11.64 7.58
N THR A 25 -4.40 -11.40 8.72
CA THR A 25 -5.65 -10.68 8.86
C THR A 25 -5.39 -9.17 8.89
N TRP A 26 -6.46 -8.37 8.77
CA TRP A 26 -6.36 -6.92 8.98
C TRP A 26 -5.89 -6.56 10.41
N ALA A 27 -6.26 -7.34 11.41
CA ALA A 27 -5.80 -7.11 12.78
C ALA A 27 -4.27 -7.29 12.92
N ASP A 28 -3.70 -8.29 12.23
CA ASP A 28 -2.25 -8.51 12.21
C ASP A 28 -1.53 -7.34 11.53
N VAL A 29 -2.06 -6.86 10.39
CA VAL A 29 -1.53 -5.70 9.66
C VAL A 29 -1.58 -4.44 10.54
N LYS A 30 -2.72 -4.17 11.18
CA LYS A 30 -2.90 -3.03 12.09
C LYS A 30 -1.91 -3.07 13.24
N SER A 31 -1.73 -4.24 13.86
CA SER A 31 -0.76 -4.42 14.96
C SER A 31 0.67 -4.05 14.52
N LEU A 32 1.08 -4.45 13.31
CA LEU A 32 2.38 -4.06 12.77
C LEU A 32 2.49 -2.55 12.49
N MET A 33 1.44 -1.93 11.95
CA MET A 33 1.41 -0.48 11.70
C MET A 33 1.50 0.33 12.99
N MET A 34 1.04 -0.23 14.12
CA MET A 34 1.15 0.39 15.45
C MET A 34 2.46 0.06 16.16
N SER A 35 3.32 -0.78 15.59
CA SER A 35 4.57 -1.21 16.24
C SER A 35 5.60 -0.09 16.35
N ASP A 36 6.44 -0.18 17.36
CA ASP A 36 7.58 0.74 17.57
C ASP A 36 8.52 0.73 16.37
N GLN A 37 8.76 -0.44 15.77
CA GLN A 37 9.62 -0.56 14.58
C GLN A 37 9.13 0.32 13.44
N VAL A 38 7.84 0.25 13.08
CA VAL A 38 7.27 1.04 11.98
C VAL A 38 7.34 2.54 12.32
N ASN A 39 6.99 2.91 13.55
CA ASN A 39 7.01 4.30 14.00
C ASN A 39 8.42 4.89 14.02
N GLN A 40 9.42 4.16 14.52
CA GLN A 40 10.81 4.62 14.56
C GLN A 40 11.40 4.79 13.15
N ILE A 41 11.18 3.83 12.25
CA ILE A 41 11.65 3.93 10.86
C ILE A 41 10.96 5.11 10.14
N ALA A 42 9.66 5.30 10.33
CA ALA A 42 8.93 6.42 9.76
C ALA A 42 9.46 7.77 10.26
N ALA A 43 9.73 7.89 11.55
CA ALA A 43 10.33 9.08 12.15
C ALA A 43 11.73 9.34 11.58
N ALA A 44 12.57 8.29 11.45
CA ALA A 44 13.89 8.40 10.84
C ALA A 44 13.82 8.89 9.38
N ILE A 45 12.90 8.35 8.56
CA ILE A 45 12.72 8.79 7.18
C ILE A 45 12.30 10.27 7.12
N ARG A 46 11.39 10.69 7.99
CA ARG A 46 10.90 12.09 8.02
C ARG A 46 11.94 13.09 8.52
N SER A 47 12.93 12.63 9.30
CA SER A 47 14.04 13.50 9.75
C SER A 47 15.13 13.71 8.70
N LEU A 48 15.10 12.96 7.58
CA LEU A 48 16.05 13.16 6.49
C LEU A 48 15.79 14.50 5.78
N SER A 49 16.86 15.21 5.45
CA SER A 49 16.77 16.42 4.63
C SER A 49 16.70 16.06 3.15
N PRO A 50 15.67 16.50 2.41
CA PRO A 50 15.59 16.30 0.96
C PRO A 50 16.74 16.96 0.17
N GLN A 51 17.47 17.89 0.77
CA GLN A 51 18.63 18.57 0.18
C GLN A 51 19.94 17.77 0.34
N ASP A 52 19.93 16.71 1.17
CA ASP A 52 21.09 15.84 1.33
C ASP A 52 21.34 15.04 0.03
N ALA A 53 22.57 15.03 -0.46
CA ALA A 53 22.94 14.26 -1.66
C ALA A 53 22.67 12.76 -1.52
N GLU A 54 22.68 12.23 -0.29
CA GLU A 54 22.38 10.82 0.00
C GLU A 54 20.92 10.57 0.40
N TYR A 55 20.04 11.56 0.30
CA TYR A 55 18.64 11.47 0.77
C TYR A 55 17.91 10.25 0.24
N GLU A 56 17.92 10.05 -1.08
CA GLU A 56 17.19 8.94 -1.70
C GLU A 56 17.74 7.58 -1.26
N ASP A 57 19.05 7.43 -1.16
CA ASP A 57 19.67 6.17 -0.74
C ASP A 57 19.37 5.86 0.73
N LYS A 58 19.51 6.85 1.63
CA LYS A 58 19.16 6.70 3.05
C LYS A 58 17.68 6.36 3.23
N LYS A 59 16.79 7.08 2.55
CA LYS A 59 15.34 6.84 2.57
C LYS A 59 15.01 5.44 2.07
N ASN A 60 15.58 5.01 0.95
CA ASN A 60 15.32 3.69 0.37
C ASN A 60 15.86 2.56 1.25
N ASN A 61 17.03 2.73 1.88
CA ASN A 61 17.59 1.76 2.80
C ASN A 61 16.72 1.59 4.06
N LEU A 62 16.19 2.67 4.61
CA LEU A 62 15.24 2.63 5.73
C LEU A 62 13.91 1.98 5.31
N LYS A 63 13.34 2.38 4.17
CA LYS A 63 12.09 1.78 3.66
C LYS A 63 12.18 0.27 3.53
N LYS A 64 13.30 -0.27 3.04
CA LYS A 64 13.49 -1.71 2.83
C LYS A 64 13.51 -2.53 4.13
N GLN A 65 13.67 -1.90 5.29
CA GLN A 65 13.60 -2.54 6.61
C GLN A 65 12.18 -2.60 7.17
N LEU A 66 11.23 -1.87 6.60
CA LEU A 66 9.83 -1.91 7.02
C LEU A 66 9.19 -3.26 6.71
N PRO A 67 8.31 -3.74 7.58
CA PRO A 67 7.41 -4.82 7.22
C PRO A 67 6.51 -4.37 6.08
N CYS A 68 6.15 -5.34 5.23
CA CYS A 68 5.35 -5.09 4.03
C CYS A 68 4.14 -6.01 3.99
N ILE A 69 3.12 -5.57 3.28
CA ILE A 69 2.04 -6.45 2.82
C ILE A 69 2.14 -6.67 1.32
N THR A 70 1.66 -7.81 0.84
CA THR A 70 1.35 -8.00 -0.57
C THR A 70 -0.06 -7.51 -0.83
N VAL A 71 -0.18 -6.52 -1.74
CA VAL A 71 -1.45 -5.81 -1.93
C VAL A 71 -2.46 -6.56 -2.80
N HIS A 72 -2.01 -7.53 -3.60
CA HIS A 72 -2.85 -8.27 -4.53
C HIS A 72 -2.96 -9.77 -4.20
N ALA A 73 -2.21 -10.24 -3.18
CA ALA A 73 -2.22 -11.64 -2.78
C ALA A 73 -2.47 -11.78 -1.29
N CYS A 74 -3.26 -12.80 -0.92
CA CYS A 74 -3.50 -13.16 0.49
C CYS A 74 -2.56 -14.26 0.99
N ALA A 75 -1.93 -15.00 0.09
CA ALA A 75 -0.98 -16.06 0.40
C ALA A 75 -0.15 -16.43 -0.83
N PHE A 76 0.82 -17.32 -0.64
CA PHE A 76 1.60 -17.95 -1.71
C PHE A 76 1.61 -19.46 -1.49
N ARG A 77 1.45 -20.25 -2.56
CA ARG A 77 1.28 -21.72 -2.48
C ARG A 77 2.44 -22.44 -1.78
N ASP A 78 3.66 -21.92 -1.95
CA ASP A 78 4.88 -22.44 -1.34
C ASP A 78 5.40 -21.60 -0.16
N GLY A 79 4.61 -20.62 0.31
CA GLY A 79 5.00 -19.68 1.34
C GLY A 79 6.04 -18.64 0.88
N LYS A 80 6.48 -18.70 -0.37
CA LYS A 80 7.48 -17.79 -0.95
C LYS A 80 6.83 -16.78 -1.88
N ARG A 81 7.19 -15.53 -1.74
CA ARG A 81 6.68 -14.43 -2.53
C ARG A 81 7.12 -14.50 -3.99
N LYS A 82 6.24 -15.04 -4.84
CA LYS A 82 6.41 -15.13 -6.30
C LYS A 82 5.09 -14.90 -7.01
N ASN A 83 5.11 -14.28 -8.17
CA ASN A 83 3.90 -13.94 -8.93
C ASN A 83 3.06 -15.18 -9.31
N ASP A 84 3.71 -16.25 -9.74
CA ASP A 84 3.09 -17.51 -10.17
C ASP A 84 2.55 -18.37 -9.02
N ALA A 85 3.05 -18.15 -7.80
CA ALA A 85 2.59 -18.82 -6.58
C ALA A 85 1.50 -18.04 -5.83
N ALA A 86 1.21 -16.80 -6.22
CA ALA A 86 0.29 -15.91 -5.51
C ALA A 86 -1.15 -16.39 -5.57
N ILE A 87 -1.84 -16.25 -4.43
CA ILE A 87 -3.28 -16.47 -4.31
C ILE A 87 -3.95 -15.11 -4.24
N ASP A 88 -4.76 -14.80 -5.24
CA ASP A 88 -5.43 -13.51 -5.41
C ASP A 88 -6.36 -13.18 -4.24
N ASN A 89 -6.32 -11.94 -3.75
CA ASN A 89 -7.16 -11.44 -2.67
C ASN A 89 -8.32 -10.55 -3.13
N GLY A 90 -8.48 -10.33 -4.43
CA GLY A 90 -9.52 -9.47 -4.99
C GLY A 90 -9.30 -7.97 -4.80
N LEU A 91 -8.10 -7.55 -4.40
CA LEU A 91 -7.75 -6.13 -4.22
C LEU A 91 -6.87 -5.61 -5.35
N ALA A 92 -6.88 -4.29 -5.51
CA ALA A 92 -5.92 -3.54 -6.31
C ALA A 92 -5.38 -2.37 -5.49
N SER A 93 -4.12 -2.01 -5.67
CA SER A 93 -3.54 -0.80 -5.07
C SER A 93 -3.42 0.30 -6.11
N VAL A 94 -3.66 1.54 -5.67
CA VAL A 94 -3.42 2.75 -6.46
C VAL A 94 -2.44 3.62 -5.69
N ASP A 95 -1.42 4.11 -6.39
CA ASP A 95 -0.37 4.97 -5.85
C ASP A 95 -0.43 6.33 -6.52
N ILE A 96 -0.31 7.36 -5.70
CA ILE A 96 -0.18 8.76 -6.13
C ILE A 96 1.05 9.32 -5.45
N ASP A 97 2.10 9.51 -6.22
CA ASP A 97 3.37 10.02 -5.74
C ASP A 97 3.56 11.50 -6.09
N HIS A 98 4.52 12.14 -5.44
CA HIS A 98 4.94 13.52 -5.71
C HIS A 98 3.85 14.58 -5.51
N LEU A 99 2.97 14.38 -4.55
CA LEU A 99 2.01 15.39 -4.13
C LEU A 99 2.70 16.50 -3.32
N THR A 100 2.30 17.73 -3.56
CA THR A 100 2.56 18.81 -2.59
C THR A 100 1.74 18.59 -1.33
N PRO A 101 2.12 19.18 -0.17
CA PRO A 101 1.33 19.05 1.06
C PRO A 101 -0.12 19.51 0.90
N ASP A 102 -0.38 20.55 0.10
CA ASP A 102 -1.72 21.08 -0.12
C ASP A 102 -2.55 20.17 -1.04
N GLU A 103 -1.96 19.63 -2.12
CA GLU A 103 -2.63 18.62 -2.96
C GLU A 103 -2.99 17.38 -2.16
N GLY A 104 -2.07 16.91 -1.30
CA GLY A 104 -2.34 15.77 -0.43
C GLY A 104 -3.49 16.04 0.56
N LYS A 105 -3.53 17.21 1.18
CA LYS A 105 -4.64 17.62 2.07
C LYS A 105 -5.96 17.74 1.31
N GLN A 106 -5.95 18.40 0.15
CA GLN A 106 -7.14 18.55 -0.69
C GLN A 106 -7.68 17.20 -1.11
N LEU A 107 -6.83 16.29 -1.59
CA LEU A 107 -7.23 14.95 -1.99
C LEU A 107 -7.87 14.20 -0.81
N LEU A 108 -7.21 14.15 0.35
CA LEU A 108 -7.72 13.45 1.52
C LEU A 108 -9.05 14.03 2.01
N SER A 109 -9.26 15.35 1.91
CA SER A 109 -10.52 15.99 2.28
C SER A 109 -11.70 15.63 1.36
N GLN A 110 -11.43 15.26 0.11
CA GLN A 110 -12.44 14.83 -0.87
C GLN A 110 -12.81 13.34 -0.76
N LEU A 111 -11.94 12.54 -0.14
CA LEU A 111 -12.14 11.09 0.01
C LEU A 111 -13.02 10.80 1.23
N THR A 112 -14.31 11.19 1.14
CA THR A 112 -15.27 10.88 2.21
C THR A 112 -15.56 9.38 2.28
N PRO A 113 -16.02 8.86 3.45
CA PRO A 113 -16.41 7.45 3.58
C PRO A 113 -17.44 7.01 2.54
N GLU A 114 -18.41 7.88 2.21
CA GLU A 114 -19.47 7.60 1.22
C GLU A 114 -18.87 7.45 -0.17
N LEU A 115 -17.95 8.34 -0.57
CA LEU A 115 -17.27 8.28 -1.85
C LEU A 115 -16.37 7.03 -1.93
N CYS A 116 -15.63 6.76 -0.87
CA CYS A 116 -14.79 5.57 -0.79
C CYS A 116 -15.61 4.28 -0.95
N ASN A 117 -16.73 4.16 -0.23
CA ASN A 117 -17.63 3.01 -0.33
C ASN A 117 -18.21 2.86 -1.74
N ALA A 118 -18.68 3.96 -2.35
CA ALA A 118 -19.27 3.94 -3.69
C ALA A 118 -18.28 3.44 -4.78
N HIS A 119 -16.99 3.66 -4.56
CA HIS A 119 -15.93 3.29 -5.50
C HIS A 119 -15.09 2.09 -5.06
N GLY A 120 -15.48 1.41 -3.97
CA GLY A 120 -14.79 0.24 -3.45
C GLY A 120 -13.40 0.53 -2.87
N ILE A 121 -13.13 1.77 -2.47
CA ILE A 121 -11.89 2.15 -1.78
C ILE A 121 -12.02 1.71 -0.32
N VAL A 122 -11.22 0.72 0.09
CA VAL A 122 -11.30 0.10 1.41
C VAL A 122 -10.26 0.60 2.39
N LEU A 123 -9.23 1.27 1.89
CA LEU A 123 -8.18 1.88 2.69
C LEU A 123 -7.56 3.05 1.93
N VAL A 124 -7.31 4.14 2.65
CA VAL A 124 -6.51 5.28 2.19
C VAL A 124 -5.43 5.52 3.21
N SER A 125 -4.19 5.70 2.78
CA SER A 125 -3.07 6.01 3.67
C SER A 125 -2.08 6.95 2.98
N ARG A 126 -1.42 7.80 3.77
CA ARG A 126 -0.27 8.57 3.30
C ARG A 126 0.91 7.64 3.05
N SER A 127 1.77 8.00 2.10
CA SER A 127 3.05 7.33 1.92
C SER A 127 3.97 7.60 3.13
N ILE A 128 4.99 6.76 3.32
CA ILE A 128 5.91 6.87 4.47
C ILE A 128 6.65 8.22 4.51
N SER A 129 6.93 8.81 3.35
CA SER A 129 7.53 10.15 3.20
C SER A 129 6.51 11.30 3.29
N THR A 130 5.23 11.01 3.44
CA THR A 130 4.09 11.94 3.44
C THR A 130 3.87 12.73 2.14
N LEU A 131 4.69 12.51 1.12
CA LEU A 131 4.63 13.16 -0.20
C LEU A 131 3.81 12.36 -1.23
N GLY A 132 2.95 11.49 -0.76
CA GLY A 132 2.06 10.68 -1.60
C GLY A 132 0.92 10.08 -0.80
N VAL A 133 -0.04 9.53 -1.52
CA VAL A 133 -1.17 8.78 -0.98
C VAL A 133 -1.26 7.45 -1.71
N TRP A 134 -1.55 6.39 -0.99
CA TRP A 134 -1.84 5.10 -1.59
C TRP A 134 -3.18 4.56 -1.08
N MET A 135 -3.80 3.74 -1.89
CA MET A 135 -5.13 3.21 -1.62
C MET A 135 -5.18 1.72 -1.90
N LEU A 136 -6.03 1.02 -1.16
CA LEU A 136 -6.50 -0.32 -1.50
C LEU A 136 -7.94 -0.23 -1.98
N CYS A 137 -8.21 -0.88 -3.10
CA CYS A 137 -9.52 -0.86 -3.73
C CYS A 137 -10.00 -2.30 -3.93
N GLN A 138 -11.25 -2.58 -3.57
CA GLN A 138 -11.91 -3.83 -3.91
C GLN A 138 -12.14 -3.86 -5.42
N ARG A 139 -11.70 -4.92 -6.08
CA ARG A 139 -12.03 -5.16 -7.49
C ARG A 139 -13.48 -5.62 -7.62
N ALA A 140 -14.17 -5.12 -8.64
CA ALA A 140 -15.45 -5.69 -9.02
C ALA A 140 -15.26 -7.13 -9.55
N GLU A 141 -16.33 -7.88 -9.62
CA GLU A 141 -16.32 -9.22 -10.21
C GLU A 141 -15.78 -9.16 -11.64
N ASN A 142 -14.78 -10.00 -11.94
CA ASN A 142 -14.09 -10.06 -13.23
C ASN A 142 -13.29 -8.79 -13.62
N GLU A 143 -13.13 -7.82 -12.72
CA GLU A 143 -12.30 -6.64 -12.96
C GLU A 143 -10.81 -6.98 -12.74
N SER A 144 -9.97 -6.60 -13.68
CA SER A 144 -8.51 -6.75 -13.54
C SER A 144 -7.93 -5.70 -12.58
N ILE A 145 -6.73 -5.96 -12.04
CA ILE A 145 -5.97 -4.96 -11.26
C ILE A 145 -5.85 -3.65 -12.05
N VAL A 146 -5.45 -3.73 -13.31
CA VAL A 146 -5.24 -2.55 -14.17
C VAL A 146 -6.53 -1.78 -14.41
N THR A 147 -7.65 -2.46 -14.64
CA THR A 147 -8.95 -1.82 -14.85
C THR A 147 -9.40 -1.06 -13.60
N THR A 148 -9.25 -1.68 -12.41
CA THR A 148 -9.54 -1.01 -11.13
C THR A 148 -8.67 0.23 -10.93
N GLN A 149 -7.36 0.12 -11.21
CA GLN A 149 -6.43 1.24 -11.10
C GLN A 149 -6.83 2.40 -12.03
N LEU A 150 -7.19 2.12 -13.28
CA LEU A 150 -7.64 3.14 -14.23
C LEU A 150 -8.93 3.83 -13.75
N ARG A 151 -9.93 3.04 -13.32
CA ARG A 151 -11.20 3.57 -12.80
C ARG A 151 -10.98 4.50 -11.61
N VAL A 152 -10.20 4.07 -10.63
CA VAL A 152 -9.91 4.88 -9.43
C VAL A 152 -9.06 6.08 -9.79
N SER A 153 -8.07 5.95 -10.67
CA SER A 153 -7.26 7.09 -11.14
C SER A 153 -8.10 8.17 -11.84
N GLN A 154 -9.10 7.76 -12.65
CA GLN A 154 -10.04 8.70 -13.27
C GLN A 154 -10.88 9.45 -12.23
N LEU A 155 -11.39 8.75 -11.21
CA LEU A 155 -12.07 9.37 -10.09
C LEU A 155 -11.18 10.42 -9.42
N LEU A 156 -9.96 10.06 -9.04
CA LEU A 156 -9.04 10.95 -8.33
C LEU A 156 -8.69 12.20 -9.16
N ASN A 157 -8.50 12.04 -10.46
CA ASN A 157 -8.28 13.17 -11.37
C ASN A 157 -9.47 14.12 -11.46
N SER A 158 -10.70 13.62 -11.23
CA SER A 158 -11.90 14.46 -11.21
C SER A 158 -12.09 15.21 -9.89
N LEU A 159 -11.51 14.72 -8.78
CA LEU A 159 -11.63 15.33 -7.47
C LEU A 159 -10.69 16.52 -7.27
N VAL A 160 -9.47 16.45 -7.81
CA VAL A 160 -8.45 17.48 -7.62
C VAL A 160 -7.83 17.83 -8.95
N ALA A 161 -8.07 19.06 -9.40
CA ALA A 161 -7.49 19.57 -10.64
C ALA A 161 -5.94 19.60 -10.56
N GLY A 162 -5.28 19.07 -11.57
CA GLY A 162 -3.82 19.06 -11.66
C GLY A 162 -3.14 17.85 -11.00
N ILE A 163 -3.86 16.99 -10.27
CA ILE A 163 -3.33 15.70 -9.85
C ILE A 163 -3.27 14.78 -11.07
N HIS A 164 -2.05 14.52 -11.52
CA HIS A 164 -1.80 13.52 -12.55
C HIS A 164 -1.53 12.18 -11.88
N THR A 165 -2.56 11.35 -11.76
CA THR A 165 -2.37 9.97 -11.29
C THR A 165 -1.62 9.20 -12.36
N LYS A 166 -0.41 8.80 -12.05
CA LYS A 166 0.34 7.84 -12.86
C LYS A 166 -0.01 6.45 -12.35
N VAL A 167 -0.64 5.65 -13.18
CA VAL A 167 -0.76 4.22 -12.92
C VAL A 167 0.64 3.63 -13.06
N ASP A 168 1.24 3.26 -11.94
CA ASP A 168 2.52 2.55 -11.96
C ASP A 168 2.33 1.18 -12.61
N LYS A 169 2.95 0.95 -13.78
CA LYS A 169 2.88 -0.32 -14.53
C LYS A 169 3.38 -1.52 -13.72
N ALA A 170 4.26 -1.29 -12.74
CA ALA A 170 4.76 -2.33 -11.84
C ALA A 170 3.72 -2.75 -10.80
N THR A 171 2.66 -1.97 -10.55
CA THR A 171 1.64 -2.29 -9.55
C THR A 171 0.71 -3.43 -9.96
N LYS A 172 0.78 -3.95 -11.18
CA LYS A 172 0.01 -5.11 -11.66
C LYS A 172 0.53 -6.46 -11.13
N ASP A 173 1.73 -6.50 -10.59
CA ASP A 173 2.34 -7.73 -10.11
C ASP A 173 1.63 -8.25 -8.87
N MET A 174 1.29 -9.56 -8.88
CA MET A 174 0.60 -10.23 -7.77
C MET A 174 1.43 -10.23 -6.48
N ALA A 175 2.75 -10.30 -6.59
CA ALA A 175 3.69 -10.27 -5.47
C ALA A 175 4.16 -8.85 -5.09
N ARG A 176 3.47 -7.80 -5.57
CA ARG A 176 3.80 -6.40 -5.27
C ARG A 176 3.73 -6.13 -3.78
N LEU A 177 4.79 -5.54 -3.25
CA LEU A 177 4.90 -5.12 -1.86
C LEU A 177 4.43 -3.68 -1.67
N ARG A 178 3.78 -3.45 -0.53
CA ARG A 178 3.54 -2.14 0.04
C ARG A 178 4.17 -2.08 1.42
N PHE A 179 5.03 -1.10 1.64
CA PHE A 179 5.59 -0.81 2.95
C PHE A 179 4.48 -0.37 3.90
N LEU A 180 4.46 -0.94 5.10
CA LEU A 180 3.53 -0.48 6.13
C LEU A 180 3.95 0.90 6.63
N THR A 181 2.96 1.74 6.84
CA THR A 181 3.10 3.09 7.37
C THR A 181 2.51 3.14 8.77
N PRO A 182 2.86 4.11 9.62
CA PRO A 182 2.21 4.29 10.92
C PRO A 182 0.69 4.34 10.81
N TRP A 183 0.02 3.83 11.83
CA TRP A 183 -1.45 3.76 11.84
C TRP A 183 -2.13 5.13 11.73
N ASP A 184 -1.53 6.18 12.26
CA ASP A 184 -2.02 7.56 12.21
C ASP A 184 -1.95 8.21 10.80
N TYR A 185 -1.47 7.44 9.79
CA TYR A 185 -1.46 7.86 8.38
C TYR A 185 -2.71 7.45 7.59
N ILE A 186 -3.61 6.69 8.22
CA ILE A 186 -4.86 6.18 7.65
C ILE A 186 -6.00 7.14 7.88
#